data_086e3a82e9de80f3513c500033797bb5
#
_entry.id   086e3a82e9de80f3513c500033797bb5
#
_cell.length_a   1.000
_cell.length_b   1.000
_cell.length_c   1.000
_cell.angle_alpha   90.00
_cell.angle_beta   90.00
_cell.angle_gamma   90.00
#
_symmetry.space_group_name_H-M   'P 1'
#
loop_
_entity.id
_entity.type
_entity.pdbx_description
1 polymer ?
#
loop_
_entity_poly.entity_id
_entity_poly.type
_entity_poly.pdbx_seq_one_letter_code
_entity_poly.pdbx_strand_id
1 'polypeptide(L)'
;SDAIEVTIPSFEGEMGILKDHIPLITFLRPGIISIKNQDEKNFFAEEGTVEFSNNNLLILSSTVKDLKNFDKNSISGALKDAEKKLQETNLSDKEQYITSYKINSLKEISQ
;
A
#
# COMPACT_ATOMS: atom_id res chain seq x y z
N SER A 1 11.35 9.56 12.65
CA SER A 1 12.62 9.33 11.95
C SER A 1 12.71 10.21 10.72
N ASP A 2 13.90 10.61 10.37
CA ASP A 2 14.16 11.49 9.24
C ASP A 2 14.22 10.67 7.95
N ALA A 3 13.04 10.25 7.44
CA ALA A 3 12.98 9.52 6.18
C ALA A 3 13.48 10.40 5.04
N ILE A 4 14.36 9.86 4.19
CA ILE A 4 14.87 10.55 3.03
C ILE A 4 13.86 10.48 1.89
N GLU A 5 13.22 9.32 1.75
CA GLU A 5 12.26 9.09 0.67
C GLU A 5 11.16 8.14 1.13
N VAL A 6 9.93 8.44 0.75
CA VAL A 6 8.80 7.54 0.95
C VAL A 6 8.17 7.28 -0.42
N THR A 7 7.94 6.01 -0.73
CA THR A 7 7.24 5.62 -1.95
C THR A 7 5.89 5.04 -1.56
N ILE A 8 4.82 5.51 -2.19
CA ILE A 8 3.45 5.08 -1.89
C ILE A 8 2.74 4.58 -3.15
N PRO A 9 1.84 3.60 -3.01
CA PRO A 9 1.00 3.15 -4.11
C PRO A 9 -0.26 4.01 -4.17
N SER A 10 -0.31 4.99 -5.06
CA SER A 10 -1.50 5.83 -5.20
C SER A 10 -2.36 5.36 -6.36
N PHE A 11 -3.60 5.84 -6.43
CA PHE A 11 -4.48 5.54 -7.57
C PHE A 11 -3.93 6.09 -8.88
N GLU A 12 -3.05 7.08 -8.81
CA GLU A 12 -2.41 7.65 -10.00
C GLU A 12 -1.13 6.92 -10.38
N GLY A 13 -0.74 5.93 -9.62
CA GLY A 13 0.49 5.17 -9.81
C GLY A 13 1.39 5.27 -8.60
N GLU A 14 2.58 4.69 -8.70
CA GLU A 14 3.57 4.77 -7.64
C GLU A 14 4.08 6.21 -7.53
N MET A 15 4.13 6.73 -6.32
CA MET A 15 4.49 8.12 -6.07
C MET A 15 5.60 8.20 -5.03
N GLY A 16 6.66 8.95 -5.34
CA GLY A 16 7.74 9.22 -4.39
C GLY A 16 7.56 10.56 -3.70
N ILE A 17 7.76 10.59 -2.40
CA ILE A 17 7.69 11.82 -1.59
C ILE A 17 9.04 12.01 -0.92
N LEU A 18 9.72 13.09 -1.30
CA LEU A 18 11.00 13.46 -0.72
C LEU A 18 10.82 14.56 0.31
N LYS A 19 11.84 14.76 1.13
CA LYS A 19 11.87 15.86 2.07
C LYS A 19 11.58 17.17 1.33
N ASP A 20 10.82 18.05 1.98
CA ASP A 20 10.42 19.36 1.44
C ASP A 20 9.51 19.29 0.22
N HIS A 21 8.91 18.13 -0.04
CA HIS A 21 7.87 18.00 -1.05
C HIS A 21 6.72 18.98 -0.73
N ILE A 22 6.11 19.53 -1.77
CA ILE A 22 4.95 20.41 -1.58
C ILE A 22 3.81 19.62 -0.90
N PRO A 23 2.94 20.30 -0.16
CA PRO A 23 1.80 19.63 0.47
C PRO A 23 0.97 18.86 -0.54
N LEU A 24 0.53 17.67 -0.12
CA LEU A 24 -0.27 16.83 -1.00
C LEU A 24 -1.27 16.00 -0.19
N ILE A 25 -2.39 15.67 -0.82
CA ILE A 25 -3.36 14.70 -0.33
C ILE A 25 -3.63 13.76 -1.48
N THR A 26 -3.54 12.46 -1.25
CA THR A 26 -3.83 11.47 -2.28
C THR A 26 -4.46 10.23 -1.67
N PHE A 27 -4.99 9.37 -2.54
CA PHE A 27 -5.62 8.12 -2.12
C PHE A 27 -4.70 6.95 -2.41
N LEU A 28 -4.65 6.00 -1.47
CA LEU A 28 -3.90 4.76 -1.64
C LEU A 28 -4.74 3.71 -2.34
N ARG A 29 -4.10 2.98 -3.25
CA ARG A 29 -4.57 1.68 -3.70
C ARG A 29 -3.76 0.62 -2.96
N PRO A 30 -4.25 -0.65 -2.87
CA PRO A 30 -3.46 -1.68 -2.20
C PRO A 30 -2.08 -1.81 -2.81
N GLY A 31 -1.06 -1.86 -1.96
CA GLY A 31 0.31 -1.94 -2.43
C GLY A 31 1.31 -1.84 -1.30
N ILE A 32 2.55 -1.60 -1.66
CA ILE A 32 3.65 -1.55 -0.72
C ILE A 32 4.10 -0.10 -0.52
N ILE A 33 4.15 0.31 0.75
CA ILE A 33 4.72 1.59 1.15
C ILE A 33 6.16 1.33 1.55
N SER A 34 7.11 2.05 0.96
CA SER A 34 8.52 1.93 1.29
C SER A 34 9.03 3.22 1.90
N ILE A 35 9.66 3.11 3.06
CA ILE A 35 10.27 4.25 3.74
C ILE A 35 11.77 4.01 3.79
N LYS A 36 12.54 4.89 3.15
CA LYS A 36 13.98 4.78 3.08
C LYS A 36 14.64 5.93 3.84
N ASN A 37 15.47 5.59 4.80
CA ASN A 37 16.42 6.51 5.39
C ASN A 37 17.74 5.75 5.50
N GLN A 38 18.32 5.55 6.69
CA GLN A 38 19.50 4.69 6.84
C GLN A 38 19.14 3.22 6.59
N ASP A 39 17.91 2.83 6.94
CA ASP A 39 17.35 1.51 6.70
C ASP A 39 16.16 1.64 5.78
N GLU A 40 15.74 0.52 5.20
CA GLU A 40 14.51 0.47 4.43
C GLU A 40 13.45 -0.29 5.21
N LYS A 41 12.26 0.32 5.33
CA LYS A 41 11.10 -0.32 5.94
C LYS A 41 9.99 -0.41 4.90
N ASN A 42 9.36 -1.55 4.84
CA ASN A 42 8.29 -1.81 3.88
C ASN A 42 7.05 -2.28 4.59
N PHE A 43 5.90 -1.75 4.14
CA PHE A 43 4.60 -2.07 4.72
C PHE A 43 3.63 -2.41 3.59
N PHE A 44 2.80 -3.42 3.82
CA PHE A 44 1.65 -3.66 2.95
C PHE A 44 0.49 -2.83 3.49
N ALA A 45 -0.12 -2.03 2.62
CA ALA A 45 -1.28 -1.24 2.98
C ALA A 45 -2.41 -1.49 1.99
N GLU A 46 -3.64 -1.39 2.47
CA GLU A 46 -4.81 -1.41 1.62
C GLU A 46 -5.27 0.03 1.37
N GLU A 47 -6.50 0.22 0.98
CA GLU A 47 -7.03 1.54 0.65
C GLU A 47 -6.92 2.51 1.83
N GLY A 48 -6.74 3.77 1.51
CA GLY A 48 -6.67 4.80 2.52
C GLY A 48 -6.31 6.14 1.93
N THR A 49 -5.91 7.05 2.80
CA THR A 49 -5.48 8.37 2.39
C THR A 49 -4.08 8.66 2.89
N VAL A 50 -3.38 9.50 2.16
CA VAL A 50 -2.06 10.01 2.55
C VAL A 50 -2.11 11.53 2.51
N GLU A 51 -1.66 12.15 3.59
CA GLU A 51 -1.48 13.59 3.66
C GLU A 51 -0.02 13.88 3.95
N PHE A 52 0.54 14.82 3.21
CA PHE A 52 1.88 15.29 3.48
C PHE A 52 1.88 16.81 3.54
N SER A 53 2.38 17.37 4.65
CA SER A 53 2.59 18.80 4.78
C SER A 53 3.62 19.06 5.88
N ASN A 54 4.40 20.13 5.71
CA ASN A 54 5.42 20.54 6.69
C ASN A 54 6.35 19.38 7.08
N ASN A 55 6.72 18.56 6.10
CA ASN A 55 7.56 17.37 6.29
C ASN A 55 6.97 16.32 7.21
N ASN A 56 5.67 16.37 7.45
CA ASN A 56 4.94 15.36 8.22
C ASN A 56 4.09 14.53 7.27
N LEU A 57 4.24 13.21 7.37
CA LEU A 57 3.49 12.26 6.57
C LEU A 57 2.47 11.55 7.45
N LEU A 58 1.21 11.63 7.07
CA LEU A 58 0.13 10.92 7.75
C LEU A 58 -0.50 9.94 6.78
N ILE A 59 -0.52 8.67 7.17
CA ILE A 59 -1.14 7.61 6.37
C ILE A 59 -2.30 7.03 7.18
N LEU A 60 -3.50 7.08 6.61
CA LEU A 60 -4.70 6.50 7.22
C LEU A 60 -5.19 5.37 6.33
N SER A 61 -5.10 4.15 6.83
CA SER A 61 -5.55 2.96 6.13
C SER A 61 -6.15 1.98 7.12
N SER A 62 -7.12 1.19 6.68
CA SER A 62 -7.72 0.16 7.53
C SER A 62 -6.75 -0.98 7.80
N THR A 63 -5.77 -1.17 6.95
CA THR A 63 -4.79 -2.26 7.05
C THR A 63 -3.41 -1.77 6.70
N VAL A 64 -2.49 -1.82 7.66
CA VAL A 64 -1.07 -1.57 7.43
C VAL A 64 -0.30 -2.68 8.14
N LYS A 65 0.46 -3.45 7.39
CA LYS A 65 1.23 -4.58 7.92
C LYS A 65 2.72 -4.39 7.63
N ASP A 66 3.53 -4.43 8.67
CA ASP A 66 4.99 -4.43 8.52
C ASP A 66 5.39 -5.74 7.87
N LEU A 67 6.09 -5.70 6.74
CA LEU A 67 6.44 -6.90 6.00
C LEU A 67 7.38 -7.83 6.77
N LYS A 68 8.11 -7.31 7.74
CA LYS A 68 8.94 -8.16 8.61
C LYS A 68 8.11 -9.11 9.45
N ASN A 69 6.88 -8.71 9.79
CA ASN A 69 6.00 -9.47 10.67
C ASN A 69 4.80 -10.10 9.96
N PHE A 70 4.73 -9.96 8.65
CA PHE A 70 3.63 -10.47 7.85
C PHE A 70 3.98 -11.89 7.42
N ASP A 71 3.50 -12.89 8.16
CA ASP A 71 3.89 -14.27 7.94
C ASP A 71 3.27 -14.87 6.66
N LYS A 72 3.88 -15.96 6.18
CA LYS A 72 3.48 -16.60 4.92
C LYS A 72 2.05 -17.11 4.95
N ASN A 73 1.57 -17.60 6.10
CA ASN A 73 0.21 -18.11 6.20
C ASN A 73 -0.80 -16.98 6.09
N SER A 74 -0.53 -15.85 6.71
CA SER A 74 -1.39 -14.67 6.60
C SER A 74 -1.42 -14.14 5.18
N ILE A 75 -0.27 -14.10 4.51
CA ILE A 75 -0.18 -13.66 3.11
C ILE A 75 -0.98 -14.61 2.22
N SER A 76 -0.79 -15.92 2.39
CA SER A 76 -1.48 -16.93 1.60
C SER A 76 -3.01 -16.85 1.78
N GLY A 77 -3.46 -16.68 3.02
CA GLY A 77 -4.88 -16.54 3.32
C GLY A 77 -5.47 -15.29 2.70
N ALA A 78 -4.77 -14.17 2.83
CA ALA A 78 -5.23 -12.91 2.24
C ALA A 78 -5.28 -12.99 0.72
N LEU A 79 -4.31 -13.67 0.10
CA LEU A 79 -4.27 -13.86 -1.35
C LEU A 79 -5.45 -14.70 -1.84
N LYS A 80 -5.74 -15.81 -1.14
CA LYS A 80 -6.89 -16.67 -1.48
C LYS A 80 -8.20 -15.91 -1.36
N ASP A 81 -8.38 -15.14 -0.30
CA ASP A 81 -9.59 -14.35 -0.10
C ASP A 81 -9.75 -13.31 -1.20
N ALA A 82 -8.68 -12.66 -1.61
CA ALA A 82 -8.74 -11.66 -2.67
C ALA A 82 -9.04 -12.29 -4.02
N GLU A 83 -8.43 -13.44 -4.32
CA GLU A 83 -8.70 -14.17 -5.56
C GLU A 83 -10.14 -14.64 -5.62
N LYS A 84 -10.67 -15.12 -4.49
CA LYS A 84 -12.08 -15.52 -4.41
C LYS A 84 -13.01 -14.33 -4.63
N LYS A 85 -12.70 -13.19 -4.04
CA LYS A 85 -13.49 -11.98 -4.23
C LYS A 85 -13.51 -11.54 -5.69
N LEU A 86 -12.37 -11.65 -6.38
CA LEU A 86 -12.28 -11.24 -7.78
C LEU A 86 -13.18 -12.07 -8.69
N GLN A 87 -13.56 -13.28 -8.27
CA GLN A 87 -14.44 -14.16 -9.04
C GLN A 87 -15.92 -13.85 -8.85
N GLU A 88 -16.27 -12.95 -7.93
CA GLU A 88 -17.66 -12.57 -7.72
C GLU A 88 -18.22 -11.84 -8.95
N THR A 89 -19.49 -12.06 -9.26
CA THR A 89 -20.11 -11.56 -10.49
C THR A 89 -20.59 -10.12 -10.39
N ASN A 90 -20.71 -9.60 -9.17
CA ASN A 90 -21.32 -8.28 -8.93
C ASN A 90 -20.33 -7.21 -8.52
N LEU A 91 -19.05 -7.41 -8.80
CA LEU A 91 -18.03 -6.42 -8.45
C LEU A 91 -18.13 -5.19 -9.34
N SER A 92 -18.06 -4.01 -8.74
CA SER A 92 -17.92 -2.77 -9.47
C SER A 92 -16.54 -2.69 -10.12
N ASP A 93 -16.37 -1.79 -11.07
CA ASP A 93 -15.06 -1.56 -11.68
C ASP A 93 -14.02 -1.15 -10.65
N LYS A 94 -14.43 -0.32 -9.69
CA LYS A 94 -13.55 0.11 -8.60
C LYS A 94 -13.12 -1.08 -7.74
N GLU A 95 -14.06 -1.95 -7.38
CA GLU A 95 -13.76 -3.13 -6.59
C GLU A 95 -12.82 -4.09 -7.32
N GLN A 96 -13.01 -4.26 -8.63
CA GLN A 96 -12.12 -5.08 -9.45
C GLN A 96 -10.72 -4.49 -9.48
N TYR A 97 -10.62 -3.18 -9.66
CA TYR A 97 -9.35 -2.47 -9.69
C TYR A 97 -8.58 -2.66 -8.37
N ILE A 98 -9.25 -2.37 -7.26
CA ILE A 98 -8.65 -2.46 -5.92
C ILE A 98 -8.22 -3.89 -5.61
N THR A 99 -9.10 -4.87 -5.88
CA THR A 99 -8.81 -6.27 -5.60
C THR A 99 -7.65 -6.78 -6.46
N SER A 100 -7.56 -6.35 -7.72
CA SER A 100 -6.46 -6.74 -8.59
C SER A 100 -5.12 -6.22 -8.07
N TYR A 101 -5.06 -4.99 -7.59
CA TYR A 101 -3.83 -4.45 -7.00
C TYR A 101 -3.47 -5.12 -5.70
N LYS A 102 -4.46 -5.49 -4.89
CA LYS A 102 -4.22 -6.27 -3.68
C LYS A 102 -3.59 -7.62 -4.01
N ILE A 103 -4.13 -8.32 -5.00
CA ILE A 103 -3.59 -9.60 -5.45
C ILE A 103 -2.15 -9.46 -5.94
N ASN A 104 -1.89 -8.46 -6.79
CA ASN A 104 -0.56 -8.24 -7.33
C ASN A 104 0.46 -7.97 -6.23
N SER A 105 0.09 -7.13 -5.25
CA SER A 105 0.96 -6.80 -4.14
C SER A 105 1.24 -8.00 -3.25
N LEU A 106 0.23 -8.81 -2.96
CA LEU A 106 0.39 -10.01 -2.14
C LEU A 106 1.26 -11.05 -2.84
N LYS A 107 1.13 -11.20 -4.16
CA LYS A 107 1.99 -12.09 -4.92
C LYS A 107 3.45 -11.62 -4.90
N GLU A 108 3.67 -10.32 -5.01
CA GLU A 108 5.01 -9.74 -4.94
C GLU A 108 5.67 -10.03 -3.59
N ILE A 109 4.91 -9.86 -2.50
CA ILE A 109 5.40 -10.11 -1.15
C ILE A 109 5.71 -11.59 -0.94
N SER A 110 4.93 -12.49 -1.52
CA SER A 110 5.07 -13.92 -1.30
C SER A 110 6.23 -14.57 -2.04
N GLN A 111 6.89 -13.84 -2.90
CA GLN A 111 8.05 -14.36 -3.66
C GLN A 111 9.32 -14.41 -2.82
#